data_7b30fc8127932aac20c6f2f9061bc481
#
_entry.id   7b30fc8127932aac20c6f2f9061bc481
#
_cell.length_a   1.000
_cell.length_b   1.000
_cell.length_c   1.000
_cell.angle_alpha   90.00
_cell.angle_beta   90.00
_cell.angle_gamma   90.00
#
_symmetry.space_group_name_H-M   'P 1'
#
loop_
_entity.id
_entity.type
_entity.pdbx_description
1 polymer ?
#
loop_
_entity_poly.entity_id
_entity_poly.type
_entity_poly.pdbx_seq_one_letter_code
_entity_poly.pdbx_strand_id
1 'polypeptide(L)'
;MLSTKELMTVPIRPLVDRTYLEQVLLSRFSHGEVQQWVQKYFQPYRELMSYYRCAIMEVETKFNVLNEELSLQYDRNPIETIKTRLKSPESIMEKLSRRGYPLTVESIEKNLNDIAGVRVICSHPADIYKLSEAFLRQDDITLLERKDYIANPKPNGYRSLHLIVETPIFLHDQKRLMNCLLYTS
;
A
#
# COMPACT_ATOMS: atom_id res chain seq x y z
N MET A 1 4.81 -20.99 -27.27
CA MET A 1 4.97 -19.72 -26.54
C MET A 1 3.63 -19.01 -26.54
N LEU A 2 2.95 -18.97 -25.42
CA LEU A 2 1.67 -18.29 -25.28
C LEU A 2 1.89 -16.77 -25.41
N SER A 3 1.05 -16.11 -26.19
CA SER A 3 1.12 -14.68 -26.33
C SER A 3 0.68 -14.02 -25.02
N THR A 4 1.32 -12.93 -24.66
CA THR A 4 0.98 -12.09 -23.49
C THR A 4 -0.51 -11.70 -23.46
N LYS A 5 -1.18 -11.70 -24.63
CA LYS A 5 -2.60 -11.42 -24.80
C LYS A 5 -3.52 -12.52 -24.27
N GLU A 6 -3.13 -13.79 -24.39
CA GLU A 6 -3.95 -14.92 -23.92
C GLU A 6 -3.92 -15.07 -22.41
N LEU A 7 -2.80 -14.71 -21.76
CA LEU A 7 -2.67 -14.67 -20.30
C LEU A 7 -3.44 -13.50 -19.68
N MET A 8 -3.68 -12.41 -20.42
CA MET A 8 -4.47 -11.25 -19.97
C MET A 8 -5.99 -11.49 -19.99
N THR A 9 -6.47 -12.60 -20.57
CA THR A 9 -7.89 -12.97 -20.55
C THR A 9 -8.30 -13.83 -19.34
N VAL A 10 -7.36 -14.17 -18.46
CA VAL A 10 -7.68 -14.85 -17.19
C VAL A 10 -8.32 -13.82 -16.23
N PRO A 11 -9.54 -14.08 -15.73
CA PRO A 11 -10.21 -13.14 -14.83
C PRO A 11 -9.38 -12.85 -13.58
N ILE A 12 -9.31 -11.61 -13.18
CA ILE A 12 -8.43 -11.07 -12.12
C ILE A 12 -8.75 -11.58 -10.70
N ARG A 13 -9.98 -12.05 -10.48
CA ARG A 13 -10.38 -12.67 -9.20
C ARG A 13 -9.44 -13.78 -8.71
N PRO A 14 -8.81 -14.55 -9.60
CA PRO A 14 -7.87 -15.61 -9.22
C PRO A 14 -6.54 -15.16 -8.61
N LEU A 15 -6.12 -13.89 -8.73
CA LEU A 15 -4.84 -13.43 -8.14
C LEU A 15 -4.85 -13.42 -6.60
N VAL A 16 -6.01 -13.61 -5.97
CA VAL A 16 -6.19 -13.63 -4.52
C VAL A 16 -6.19 -15.06 -3.96
N ASP A 17 -6.67 -16.04 -4.74
CA ASP A 17 -6.76 -17.45 -4.33
C ASP A 17 -5.93 -18.36 -5.24
N ARG A 18 -4.80 -18.85 -4.71
CA ARG A 18 -3.88 -19.76 -5.41
C ARG A 18 -4.60 -21.02 -5.93
N THR A 19 -5.49 -21.59 -5.13
CA THR A 19 -6.17 -22.86 -5.45
C THR A 19 -7.13 -22.68 -6.61
N TYR A 20 -7.87 -21.59 -6.65
CA TYR A 20 -8.78 -21.25 -7.75
C TYR A 20 -8.00 -20.95 -9.04
N LEU A 21 -6.90 -20.21 -8.94
CA LEU A 21 -6.00 -19.95 -10.07
C LEU A 21 -5.44 -21.23 -10.68
N GLU A 22 -4.91 -22.11 -9.84
CA GLU A 22 -4.38 -23.39 -10.29
C GLU A 22 -5.46 -24.23 -10.98
N GLN A 23 -6.68 -24.29 -10.46
CA GLN A 23 -7.79 -25.01 -11.09
C GLN A 23 -8.19 -24.43 -12.45
N VAL A 24 -8.34 -23.11 -12.57
CA VAL A 24 -8.70 -22.45 -13.82
C VAL A 24 -7.58 -22.61 -14.87
N LEU A 25 -6.34 -22.48 -14.46
CA LEU A 25 -5.20 -22.62 -15.36
C LEU A 25 -5.00 -24.08 -15.78
N LEU A 26 -5.12 -25.06 -14.87
CA LEU A 26 -4.98 -26.49 -15.17
C LEU A 26 -6.08 -26.99 -16.11
N SER A 27 -7.24 -26.35 -16.17
CA SER A 27 -8.29 -26.69 -17.14
C SER A 27 -7.93 -26.29 -18.59
N ARG A 28 -6.93 -25.40 -18.78
CA ARG A 28 -6.54 -24.87 -20.10
C ARG A 28 -5.10 -25.08 -20.49
N PHE A 29 -4.23 -25.39 -19.51
CA PHE A 29 -2.78 -25.49 -19.69
C PHE A 29 -2.24 -26.74 -19.00
N SER A 30 -1.07 -27.22 -19.44
CA SER A 30 -0.39 -28.33 -18.77
C SER A 30 0.11 -27.91 -17.37
N HIS A 31 0.28 -28.88 -16.48
CA HIS A 31 0.79 -28.67 -15.12
C HIS A 31 2.14 -27.91 -15.09
N GLY A 32 3.04 -28.21 -16.01
CA GLY A 32 4.33 -27.53 -16.13
C GLY A 32 4.22 -26.07 -16.56
N GLU A 33 3.32 -25.75 -17.49
CA GLU A 33 3.06 -24.35 -17.92
C GLU A 33 2.45 -23.53 -16.79
N VAL A 34 1.53 -24.12 -16.03
CA VAL A 34 0.92 -23.48 -14.85
C VAL A 34 1.97 -23.19 -13.78
N GLN A 35 2.85 -24.13 -13.46
CA GLN A 35 3.91 -23.91 -12.49
C GLN A 35 4.87 -22.78 -12.92
N GLN A 36 5.27 -22.76 -14.21
CA GLN A 36 6.12 -21.68 -14.73
C GLN A 36 5.43 -20.31 -14.66
N TRP A 37 4.13 -20.25 -14.98
CA TRP A 37 3.36 -19.01 -14.88
C TRP A 37 3.26 -18.53 -13.43
N VAL A 38 2.96 -19.43 -12.49
CA VAL A 38 2.87 -19.09 -11.04
C VAL A 38 4.21 -18.54 -10.55
N GLN A 39 5.32 -19.19 -10.85
CA GLN A 39 6.64 -18.71 -10.43
C GLN A 39 7.01 -17.37 -11.07
N LYS A 40 6.69 -17.20 -12.34
CA LYS A 40 7.10 -16.01 -13.10
C LYS A 40 6.29 -14.77 -12.79
N TYR A 41 4.99 -14.90 -12.54
CA TYR A 41 4.08 -13.75 -12.43
C TYR A 41 3.39 -13.64 -11.07
N PHE A 42 2.92 -14.75 -10.52
CA PHE A 42 2.14 -14.74 -9.30
C PHE A 42 3.00 -14.64 -8.04
N GLN A 43 4.11 -15.35 -7.99
CA GLN A 43 5.00 -15.34 -6.84
C GLN A 43 5.65 -13.97 -6.62
N PRO A 44 6.23 -13.30 -7.64
CA PRO A 44 6.75 -11.93 -7.46
C PRO A 44 5.70 -10.92 -7.02
N TYR A 45 4.47 -11.04 -7.53
CA TYR A 45 3.35 -10.19 -7.10
C TYR A 45 3.01 -10.40 -5.62
N ARG A 46 2.89 -11.65 -5.17
CA ARG A 46 2.63 -11.98 -3.76
C ARG A 46 3.72 -11.45 -2.84
N GLU A 47 4.95 -11.59 -3.26
CA GLU A 47 6.12 -11.09 -2.53
C GLU A 47 6.07 -9.57 -2.40
N LEU A 48 5.85 -8.85 -3.49
CA LEU A 48 5.68 -7.39 -3.45
C LEU A 48 4.52 -6.97 -2.53
N MET A 49 3.36 -7.63 -2.59
CA MET A 49 2.23 -7.34 -1.71
C MET A 49 2.54 -7.64 -0.24
N SER A 50 3.39 -8.62 0.04
CA SER A 50 3.90 -8.89 1.39
C SER A 50 4.76 -7.73 1.91
N TYR A 51 5.63 -7.17 1.08
CA TYR A 51 6.45 -6.01 1.45
C TYR A 51 5.61 -4.77 1.75
N TYR A 52 4.56 -4.51 0.98
CA TYR A 52 3.62 -3.43 1.28
C TYR A 52 2.85 -3.65 2.59
N ARG A 53 2.51 -4.92 2.95
CA ARG A 53 1.94 -5.22 4.27
C ARG A 53 2.93 -4.93 5.40
N CYS A 54 4.20 -5.30 5.23
CA CYS A 54 5.24 -4.96 6.19
C CYS A 54 5.37 -3.44 6.38
N ALA A 55 5.34 -2.67 5.29
CA ALA A 55 5.38 -1.21 5.36
C ALA A 55 4.17 -0.62 6.11
N ILE A 56 2.98 -1.18 5.92
CA ILE A 56 1.77 -0.80 6.70
C ILE A 56 2.03 -1.04 8.19
N MET A 57 2.55 -2.21 8.57
CA MET A 57 2.82 -2.57 9.96
C MET A 57 3.84 -1.62 10.60
N GLU A 58 4.91 -1.26 9.89
CA GLU A 58 5.91 -0.29 10.36
C GLU A 58 5.27 1.08 10.62
N VAL A 59 4.54 1.62 9.65
CA VAL A 59 3.87 2.93 9.79
C VAL A 59 2.83 2.91 10.90
N GLU A 60 2.01 1.86 10.99
CA GLU A 60 1.00 1.70 12.04
C GLU A 60 1.64 1.64 13.43
N THR A 61 2.73 0.89 13.59
CA THR A 61 3.47 0.80 14.85
C THR A 61 4.02 2.15 15.28
N LYS A 62 4.60 2.92 14.35
CA LYS A 62 5.12 4.26 14.64
C LYS A 62 4.02 5.21 15.16
N PHE A 63 2.82 5.18 14.56
CA PHE A 63 1.69 5.97 15.04
C PHE A 63 1.16 5.49 16.40
N ASN A 64 1.15 4.19 16.66
CA ASN A 64 0.79 3.66 17.98
C ASN A 64 1.78 4.12 19.05
N VAL A 65 3.08 4.12 18.77
CA VAL A 65 4.12 4.64 19.68
C VAL A 65 3.92 6.13 19.96
N LEU A 66 3.70 6.93 18.91
CA LEU A 66 3.43 8.36 19.06
C LEU A 66 2.14 8.64 19.84
N ASN A 67 1.10 7.83 19.65
CA ASN A 67 -0.15 7.97 20.39
C ASN A 67 0.04 7.66 21.88
N GLU A 68 0.80 6.62 22.21
CA GLU A 68 1.12 6.26 23.60
C GLU A 68 1.89 7.39 24.31
N GLU A 69 2.94 7.92 23.67
CA GLU A 69 3.73 9.03 24.20
C GLU A 69 2.88 10.29 24.41
N LEU A 70 2.13 10.70 23.39
CA LEU A 70 1.36 11.94 23.43
C LEU A 70 0.14 11.86 24.35
N SER A 71 -0.42 10.68 24.58
CA SER A 71 -1.52 10.49 25.52
C SER A 71 -1.14 10.87 26.94
N LEU A 72 0.10 10.62 27.35
CA LEU A 72 0.64 11.01 28.65
C LEU A 72 0.78 12.54 28.79
N GLN A 73 1.09 13.25 27.68
CA GLN A 73 1.28 14.69 27.69
C GLN A 73 -0.05 15.48 27.71
N TYR A 74 -1.09 14.94 27.05
CA TYR A 74 -2.35 15.66 26.83
C TYR A 74 -3.51 15.17 27.70
N ASP A 75 -3.29 14.17 28.53
CA ASP A 75 -4.34 13.48 29.32
C ASP A 75 -5.53 13.01 28.45
N ARG A 76 -5.23 12.70 27.19
CA ARG A 76 -6.17 12.17 26.20
C ARG A 76 -5.43 11.53 25.03
N ASN A 77 -6.09 10.59 24.34
CA ASN A 77 -5.57 10.00 23.11
C ASN A 77 -5.77 10.97 21.92
N PRO A 78 -4.70 11.42 21.25
CA PRO A 78 -4.83 12.23 20.05
C PRO A 78 -5.34 11.44 18.84
N ILE A 79 -5.11 10.12 18.81
CA ILE A 79 -5.59 9.21 17.76
C ILE A 79 -6.84 8.47 18.26
N GLU A 80 -7.95 8.59 17.52
CA GLU A 80 -9.16 7.81 17.78
C GLU A 80 -9.05 6.41 17.21
N THR A 81 -8.54 6.27 15.98
CA THR A 81 -8.38 4.98 15.33
C THR A 81 -7.39 5.04 14.17
N ILE A 82 -6.73 3.93 13.92
CA ILE A 82 -5.89 3.71 12.76
C ILE A 82 -6.56 2.65 11.90
N LYS A 83 -6.73 2.92 10.60
CA LYS A 83 -7.26 1.98 9.61
C LYS A 83 -6.22 1.76 8.54
N THR A 84 -5.98 0.52 8.22
CA THR A 84 -5.00 0.13 7.22
C THR A 84 -5.69 -0.52 6.02
N ARG A 85 -5.11 -0.36 4.85
CA ARG A 85 -5.58 -1.08 3.67
C ARG A 85 -4.44 -1.38 2.72
N LEU A 86 -4.47 -2.55 2.13
CA LEU A 86 -3.72 -2.88 0.94
C LEU A 86 -4.64 -2.73 -0.27
N LYS A 87 -4.16 -2.07 -1.33
CA LYS A 87 -4.94 -1.86 -2.55
C LYS A 87 -5.23 -3.21 -3.22
N SER A 88 -6.48 -3.43 -3.64
CA SER A 88 -6.87 -4.69 -4.26
C SER A 88 -6.21 -4.89 -5.64
N PRO A 89 -5.99 -6.15 -6.07
CA PRO A 89 -5.43 -6.46 -7.38
C PRO A 89 -6.19 -5.78 -8.53
N GLU A 90 -7.53 -5.79 -8.46
CA GLU A 90 -8.41 -5.17 -9.46
C GLU A 90 -8.15 -3.66 -9.56
N SER A 91 -8.07 -2.98 -8.40
CA SER A 91 -7.80 -1.54 -8.33
C SER A 91 -6.40 -1.17 -8.80
N ILE A 92 -5.41 -2.06 -8.59
CA ILE A 92 -4.04 -1.90 -9.10
C ILE A 92 -4.06 -1.97 -10.62
N MET A 93 -4.67 -3.00 -11.20
CA MET A 93 -4.70 -3.22 -12.64
C MET A 93 -5.49 -2.11 -13.36
N GLU A 94 -6.65 -1.74 -12.82
CA GLU A 94 -7.43 -0.61 -13.34
C GLU A 94 -6.60 0.68 -13.38
N LYS A 95 -5.87 0.96 -12.30
CA LYS A 95 -5.05 2.17 -12.22
C LYS A 95 -3.88 2.16 -13.20
N LEU A 96 -3.18 1.03 -13.35
CA LEU A 96 -2.11 0.88 -14.33
C LEU A 96 -2.67 1.04 -15.76
N SER A 97 -3.75 0.33 -16.10
CA SER A 97 -4.39 0.40 -17.42
C SER A 97 -4.84 1.82 -17.77
N ARG A 98 -5.51 2.51 -16.83
CA ARG A 98 -5.97 3.89 -17.02
C ARG A 98 -4.84 4.87 -17.27
N ARG A 99 -3.65 4.61 -16.71
CA ARG A 99 -2.46 5.43 -16.88
C ARG A 99 -1.56 4.99 -18.04
N GLY A 100 -1.93 3.91 -18.74
CA GLY A 100 -1.14 3.36 -19.86
C GLY A 100 0.15 2.69 -19.44
N TYR A 101 0.26 2.27 -18.18
CA TYR A 101 1.45 1.55 -17.68
C TYR A 101 1.35 0.05 -17.93
N PRO A 102 2.48 -0.65 -18.15
CA PRO A 102 2.52 -2.10 -18.25
C PRO A 102 1.95 -2.77 -16.99
N LEU A 103 1.28 -3.93 -17.18
CA LEU A 103 0.75 -4.74 -16.07
C LEU A 103 1.84 -5.67 -15.53
N THR A 104 2.90 -5.11 -14.94
CA THR A 104 4.04 -5.84 -14.37
C THR A 104 4.30 -5.41 -12.93
N VAL A 105 5.00 -6.26 -12.17
CA VAL A 105 5.38 -6.01 -10.78
C VAL A 105 6.27 -4.77 -10.69
N GLU A 106 7.21 -4.62 -11.59
CA GLU A 106 8.11 -3.46 -11.67
C GLU A 106 7.33 -2.17 -11.94
N SER A 107 6.28 -2.25 -12.76
CA SER A 107 5.42 -1.10 -13.04
C SER A 107 4.59 -0.69 -11.83
N ILE A 108 4.12 -1.66 -11.03
CA ILE A 108 3.43 -1.40 -9.76
C ILE A 108 4.37 -0.62 -8.84
N GLU A 109 5.56 -1.16 -8.58
CA GLU A 109 6.53 -0.59 -7.65
C GLU A 109 6.97 0.82 -8.07
N LYS A 110 7.23 1.03 -9.36
CA LYS A 110 7.72 2.31 -9.89
C LYS A 110 6.64 3.40 -9.98
N ASN A 111 5.39 3.05 -10.27
CA ASN A 111 4.38 4.04 -10.69
C ASN A 111 3.23 4.21 -9.70
N LEU A 112 3.10 3.34 -8.69
CA LEU A 112 1.99 3.39 -7.74
C LEU A 112 2.49 3.59 -6.30
N ASN A 113 2.18 4.75 -5.73
CA ASN A 113 2.58 5.12 -4.35
C ASN A 113 1.44 4.91 -3.34
N ASP A 114 0.31 4.32 -3.75
CA ASP A 114 -0.89 4.16 -2.93
C ASP A 114 -1.35 2.70 -2.78
N ILE A 115 -0.40 1.78 -2.90
CA ILE A 115 -0.63 0.34 -2.67
C ILE A 115 -0.85 0.07 -1.17
N ALA A 116 0.09 0.52 -0.34
CA ALA A 116 -0.04 0.55 1.11
C ALA A 116 -0.72 1.84 1.53
N GLY A 117 -1.80 1.76 2.30
CA GLY A 117 -2.51 2.92 2.82
C GLY A 117 -2.73 2.81 4.33
N VAL A 118 -2.40 3.87 5.06
CA VAL A 118 -2.66 4.01 6.49
C VAL A 118 -3.49 5.26 6.71
N ARG A 119 -4.65 5.12 7.36
CA ARG A 119 -5.52 6.22 7.74
C ARG A 119 -5.50 6.42 9.24
N VAL A 120 -5.05 7.60 9.66
CA VAL A 120 -5.05 8.00 11.06
C VAL A 120 -6.18 9.00 11.28
N ILE A 121 -7.13 8.66 12.14
CA ILE A 121 -8.26 9.51 12.50
C ILE A 121 -7.94 10.14 13.85
N CYS A 122 -7.94 11.47 13.90
CA CYS A 122 -7.63 12.25 15.09
C CYS A 122 -8.87 12.96 15.63
N SER A 123 -8.90 13.15 16.95
CA SER A 123 -10.00 13.84 17.63
C SER A 123 -10.06 15.34 17.29
N HIS A 124 -8.90 15.95 16.99
CA HIS A 124 -8.82 17.37 16.67
C HIS A 124 -7.90 17.64 15.47
N PRO A 125 -8.22 18.64 14.62
CA PRO A 125 -7.38 19.01 13.48
C PRO A 125 -5.94 19.38 13.86
N ALA A 126 -5.73 19.98 15.03
CA ALA A 126 -4.39 20.34 15.52
C ALA A 126 -3.51 19.10 15.78
N ASP A 127 -4.10 18.00 16.18
CA ASP A 127 -3.38 16.75 16.44
C ASP A 127 -2.87 16.11 15.14
N ILE A 128 -3.60 16.31 14.04
CA ILE A 128 -3.19 15.85 12.71
C ILE A 128 -1.79 16.38 12.35
N TYR A 129 -1.61 17.70 12.49
CA TYR A 129 -0.33 18.32 12.15
C TYR A 129 0.77 17.92 13.11
N LYS A 130 0.51 17.90 14.42
CA LYS A 130 1.49 17.50 15.44
C LYS A 130 1.98 16.06 15.23
N LEU A 131 1.05 15.12 15.04
CA LEU A 131 1.37 13.71 14.78
C LEU A 131 2.13 13.54 13.47
N SER A 132 1.70 14.24 12.41
CA SER A 132 2.36 14.15 11.11
C SER A 132 3.78 14.72 11.16
N GLU A 133 4.00 15.82 11.86
CA GLU A 133 5.34 16.41 12.04
C GLU A 133 6.23 15.54 12.92
N ALA A 134 5.70 14.95 14.01
CA ALA A 134 6.44 14.02 14.86
C ALA A 134 6.84 12.77 14.07
N PHE A 135 5.93 12.23 13.26
CA PHE A 135 6.21 11.10 12.38
C PHE A 135 7.29 11.42 11.33
N LEU A 136 7.20 12.57 10.67
CA LEU A 136 8.16 13.00 9.64
C LEU A 136 9.54 13.39 10.20
N ARG A 137 9.68 13.63 11.50
CA ARG A 137 10.98 13.87 12.15
C ARG A 137 11.78 12.60 12.42
N GLN A 138 11.18 11.42 12.25
CA GLN A 138 11.91 10.16 12.41
C GLN A 138 12.91 10.01 11.26
N ASP A 139 14.13 9.61 11.58
CA ASP A 139 15.28 9.58 10.67
C ASP A 139 15.17 8.55 9.55
N ASP A 140 14.26 7.57 9.72
CA ASP A 140 13.98 6.52 8.77
C ASP A 140 12.75 6.79 7.88
N ILE A 141 12.10 7.96 8.01
CA ILE A 141 10.94 8.36 7.20
C ILE A 141 11.33 9.46 6.22
N THR A 142 11.10 9.22 4.94
CA THR A 142 11.32 10.20 3.88
C THR A 142 9.98 10.67 3.31
N LEU A 143 9.70 11.98 3.38
CA LEU A 143 8.53 12.56 2.74
C LEU A 143 8.77 12.71 1.24
N LEU A 144 7.93 12.06 0.42
CA LEU A 144 7.96 12.15 -1.04
C LEU A 144 6.97 13.17 -1.59
N GLU A 145 5.76 13.24 -1.02
CA GLU A 145 4.73 14.18 -1.46
C GLU A 145 3.82 14.57 -0.28
N ARG A 146 3.41 15.86 -0.23
CA ARG A 146 2.43 16.38 0.72
C ARG A 146 1.30 17.08 -0.01
N LYS A 147 0.04 16.71 0.30
CA LYS A 147 -1.17 17.40 -0.14
C LYS A 147 -2.04 17.72 1.05
N ASP A 148 -2.19 19.01 1.34
CA ASP A 148 -2.94 19.48 2.49
C ASP A 148 -4.34 19.94 2.05
N TYR A 149 -5.30 19.02 2.13
CA TYR A 149 -6.70 19.30 1.88
C TYR A 149 -7.46 19.78 3.14
N ILE A 150 -6.76 19.92 4.27
CA ILE A 150 -7.33 20.60 5.46
C ILE A 150 -7.24 22.10 5.24
N ALA A 151 -6.04 22.59 4.89
CA ALA A 151 -5.80 24.00 4.57
C ALA A 151 -6.48 24.41 3.24
N ASN A 152 -6.47 23.53 2.24
CA ASN A 152 -7.05 23.76 0.92
C ASN A 152 -8.09 22.67 0.58
N PRO A 153 -9.32 22.75 1.10
CA PRO A 153 -10.34 21.72 0.89
C PRO A 153 -10.70 21.55 -0.57
N LYS A 154 -11.03 20.30 -0.95
CA LYS A 154 -11.54 20.03 -2.31
C LYS A 154 -12.93 20.67 -2.51
N PRO A 155 -13.37 20.91 -3.77
CA PRO A 155 -14.68 21.50 -4.05
C PRO A 155 -15.87 20.73 -3.45
N ASN A 156 -15.71 19.41 -3.21
CA ASN A 156 -16.72 18.56 -2.58
C ASN A 156 -16.66 18.59 -1.04
N GLY A 157 -15.89 19.50 -0.43
CA GLY A 157 -15.74 19.63 1.02
C GLY A 157 -14.79 18.63 1.68
N TYR A 158 -14.13 17.77 0.91
CA TYR A 158 -13.18 16.78 1.46
C TYR A 158 -11.98 17.47 2.12
N ARG A 159 -11.68 17.06 3.35
CA ARG A 159 -10.57 17.56 4.17
C ARG A 159 -9.75 16.37 4.69
N SER A 160 -8.46 16.38 4.42
CA SER A 160 -7.49 15.41 4.94
C SER A 160 -6.09 15.88 4.61
N LEU A 161 -5.11 15.57 5.44
CA LEU A 161 -3.70 15.71 5.08
C LEU A 161 -3.24 14.40 4.45
N HIS A 162 -2.73 14.45 3.23
CA HIS A 162 -2.16 13.31 2.52
C HIS A 162 -0.65 13.43 2.46
N LEU A 163 0.04 12.38 2.86
CA LEU A 163 1.48 12.26 2.77
C LEU A 163 1.81 10.97 2.03
N ILE A 164 2.66 11.06 1.01
CA ILE A 164 3.34 9.89 0.46
C ILE A 164 4.70 9.86 1.11
N VAL A 165 4.98 8.79 1.81
CA VAL A 165 6.23 8.58 2.53
C VAL A 165 6.92 7.32 2.05
N GLU A 166 8.25 7.33 2.12
CA GLU A 166 9.07 6.15 1.98
C GLU A 166 9.53 5.72 3.38
N THR A 167 9.35 4.44 3.70
CA THR A 167 9.74 3.83 4.97
C THR A 167 10.54 2.56 4.73
N PRO A 168 11.61 2.28 5.50
CA PRO A 168 12.31 1.02 5.41
C PRO A 168 11.49 -0.11 6.03
N ILE A 169 11.57 -1.27 5.43
CA ILE A 169 11.21 -2.55 6.03
C ILE A 169 12.46 -3.40 6.17
N PHE A 170 12.59 -4.08 7.30
CA PHE A 170 13.71 -4.96 7.58
C PHE A 170 13.25 -6.40 7.48
N LEU A 171 13.69 -7.08 6.42
CA LEU A 171 13.41 -8.47 6.17
C LEU A 171 14.54 -9.33 6.75
N HIS A 172 14.39 -10.65 6.74
CA HIS A 172 15.37 -11.57 7.32
C HIS A 172 16.76 -11.50 6.65
N ASP A 173 16.82 -11.06 5.39
CA ASP A 173 18.04 -11.06 4.57
C ASP A 173 18.36 -9.69 3.93
N GLN A 174 17.42 -8.74 3.99
CA GLN A 174 17.58 -7.45 3.30
C GLN A 174 16.77 -6.33 3.94
N LYS A 175 17.20 -5.10 3.66
CA LYS A 175 16.42 -3.88 3.88
C LYS A 175 15.80 -3.44 2.56
N ARG A 176 14.53 -3.04 2.54
CA ARG A 176 13.88 -2.42 1.39
C ARG A 176 13.21 -1.11 1.81
N LEU A 177 13.15 -0.17 0.87
CA LEU A 177 12.40 1.07 1.02
C LEU A 177 11.04 0.89 0.32
N MET A 178 9.97 1.23 1.01
CA MET A 178 8.60 1.03 0.54
C MET A 178 7.79 2.31 0.66
N ASN A 179 7.01 2.61 -0.40
CA ASN A 179 6.12 3.77 -0.38
C ASN A 179 4.81 3.44 0.32
N CYS A 180 4.36 4.34 1.18
CA CYS A 180 3.08 4.27 1.89
C CYS A 180 2.32 5.59 1.75
N LEU A 181 1.03 5.51 1.44
CA LEU A 181 0.12 6.64 1.49
C LEU A 181 -0.47 6.75 2.89
N LEU A 182 -0.11 7.80 3.58
CA LEU A 182 -0.70 8.21 4.85
C LEU A 182 -1.75 9.27 4.59
N TYR A 183 -2.93 9.13 5.15
CA TYR A 183 -3.94 10.16 5.17
C TYR A 183 -4.58 10.28 6.55
N THR A 184 -4.66 11.52 7.02
CA THR A 184 -5.15 11.87 8.34
C THR A 184 -6.41 12.72 8.22
N SER A 185 -7.38 12.49 9.05
CA SER A 185 -8.66 13.21 9.05
C SER A 185 -9.22 13.37 10.46
#